data_37bd1770ace820b0680f414d33d07379
#
_entry.id   37bd1770ace820b0680f414d33d07379
#
_cell.length_a   1.000
_cell.length_b   1.000
_cell.length_c   1.000
_cell.angle_alpha   90.00
_cell.angle_beta   90.00
_cell.angle_gamma   90.00
#
_symmetry.space_group_name_H-M   'P 1'
#
loop_
_entity.id
_entity.type
_entity.pdbx_description
1 polymer ?
#
loop_
_entity_poly.entity_id
_entity_poly.type
_entity_poly.pdbx_seq_one_letter_code
_entity_poly.pdbx_strand_id
1 'polypeptide(L)'
;MDAVLNNSLSLYEEQLLLKRDRDFYKDLICGMDEGTAVYDQDENLLYASRLENTKFKNVLKKSVASLYEKKELHLVKTIENNRFLIHGKVRRLSGQLFAVFYFKIIDNGKKDSGLLRYYNNTDTPFASQRTFYTLSPSLKVSLDEIKSFQFFQRPVFITGPRGSGKDSFALFLHQKDTRKNRPMVIIDCRFAEGREWEYLINHEDSPLFSAGYTIFIKDIHHLNKEQLEQLFLLICNTALNKRNQLVFSYVPGISSSFEKSDLKNEIIYILHALVITIPSLNNRREDIPNLASLYLNEFNSQMVKQAIAFEPEALKVLQDFNWTDNLYQMKTVIQELIMYAKSSLITAEEAAYVLKKYETDDNPSHTSGGISLEGTLDDITKRIVNQVLREENMNQSKAAKRLNIGRSTLRRHL
;
A
#
# COMPACT_ATOMS: atom_id res chain seq x y z
N MET A 1 -52.39 -44.78 -18.30
CA MET A 1 -52.77 -43.49 -17.69
C MET A 1 -51.94 -43.25 -16.45
N ASP A 2 -51.69 -44.24 -15.61
CA ASP A 2 -50.89 -44.07 -14.35
C ASP A 2 -49.41 -43.68 -14.52
N ALA A 3 -48.78 -44.20 -15.58
CA ALA A 3 -47.34 -43.84 -15.81
C ALA A 3 -47.15 -42.36 -16.24
N VAL A 4 -48.12 -41.76 -16.93
CA VAL A 4 -48.09 -40.35 -17.33
C VAL A 4 -48.41 -39.44 -16.14
N LEU A 5 -49.33 -39.87 -15.28
CA LEU A 5 -49.65 -39.17 -14.03
C LEU A 5 -48.48 -39.18 -13.05
N ASN A 6 -47.79 -40.31 -12.89
CA ASN A 6 -46.63 -40.44 -12.00
C ASN A 6 -45.45 -39.59 -12.52
N ASN A 7 -45.19 -39.54 -13.84
CA ASN A 7 -44.18 -38.66 -14.40
C ASN A 7 -44.54 -37.16 -14.22
N SER A 8 -45.81 -36.80 -14.34
CA SER A 8 -46.26 -35.42 -14.15
C SER A 8 -46.20 -35.01 -12.69
N LEU A 9 -46.48 -35.90 -11.75
CA LEU A 9 -46.33 -35.67 -10.31
C LEU A 9 -44.85 -35.51 -9.93
N SER A 10 -43.99 -36.39 -10.42
CA SER A 10 -42.54 -36.32 -10.20
C SER A 10 -41.94 -35.01 -10.72
N LEU A 11 -42.30 -34.57 -11.92
CA LEU A 11 -41.89 -33.30 -12.49
C LEU A 11 -42.43 -32.10 -11.69
N TYR A 12 -43.62 -32.18 -11.19
CA TYR A 12 -44.24 -31.14 -10.34
C TYR A 12 -43.53 -31.03 -8.97
N GLU A 13 -43.23 -32.16 -8.34
CA GLU A 13 -42.48 -32.22 -7.08
C GLU A 13 -41.05 -31.68 -7.26
N GLU A 14 -40.39 -32.02 -8.37
CA GLU A 14 -39.05 -31.50 -8.69
C GLU A 14 -39.07 -29.99 -8.93
N GLN A 15 -40.07 -29.46 -9.63
CA GLN A 15 -40.27 -28.02 -9.81
C GLN A 15 -40.59 -27.30 -8.49
N LEU A 16 -41.35 -27.93 -7.58
CA LEU A 16 -41.66 -27.38 -6.26
C LEU A 16 -40.41 -27.31 -5.35
N LEU A 17 -39.58 -28.36 -5.39
CA LEU A 17 -38.30 -28.40 -4.69
C LEU A 17 -37.33 -27.31 -5.23
N LEU A 18 -37.18 -27.19 -6.54
CA LEU A 18 -36.37 -26.18 -7.19
C LEU A 18 -36.86 -24.75 -6.87
N LYS A 19 -38.17 -24.55 -6.82
CA LYS A 19 -38.75 -23.25 -6.45
C LYS A 19 -38.48 -22.91 -4.97
N ARG A 20 -38.63 -23.91 -4.07
CA ARG A 20 -38.34 -23.73 -2.63
C ARG A 20 -36.88 -23.46 -2.36
N ASP A 21 -35.98 -24.16 -3.04
CA ASP A 21 -34.54 -23.93 -2.93
C ASP A 21 -34.15 -22.55 -3.48
N ARG A 22 -34.73 -22.15 -4.60
CA ARG A 22 -34.52 -20.81 -5.17
C ARG A 22 -34.97 -19.70 -4.20
N ASP A 23 -36.17 -19.85 -3.62
CA ASP A 23 -36.74 -18.82 -2.73
C ASP A 23 -35.97 -18.79 -1.39
N PHE A 24 -35.53 -19.95 -0.87
CA PHE A 24 -34.64 -20.03 0.30
C PHE A 24 -33.28 -19.33 0.04
N TYR A 25 -32.63 -19.61 -1.09
CA TYR A 25 -31.39 -18.95 -1.43
C TYR A 25 -31.58 -17.44 -1.69
N LYS A 26 -32.70 -17.03 -2.25
CA LYS A 26 -33.07 -15.66 -2.44
C LYS A 26 -33.22 -14.91 -1.11
N ASP A 27 -33.87 -15.52 -0.14
CA ASP A 27 -34.03 -14.94 1.20
C ASP A 27 -32.71 -14.89 1.95
N LEU A 28 -31.84 -15.90 1.83
CA LEU A 28 -30.50 -15.93 2.40
C LEU A 28 -29.60 -14.82 1.82
N ILE A 29 -29.68 -14.58 0.52
CA ILE A 29 -28.92 -13.54 -0.19
C ILE A 29 -29.47 -12.15 0.12
N CYS A 30 -30.79 -11.99 0.24
CA CYS A 30 -31.42 -10.69 0.57
C CYS A 30 -31.16 -10.25 2.02
N GLY A 31 -30.84 -11.17 2.92
CA GLY A 31 -30.48 -10.87 4.31
C GLY A 31 -29.03 -10.45 4.54
N MET A 32 -28.17 -10.50 3.51
CA MET A 32 -26.79 -10.05 3.60
C MET A 32 -26.67 -8.56 3.28
N ASP A 33 -25.84 -7.84 4.03
CA ASP A 33 -25.54 -6.42 3.79
C ASP A 33 -24.78 -6.17 2.48
N GLU A 34 -24.27 -7.20 1.84
CA GLU A 34 -23.57 -7.16 0.56
C GLU A 34 -24.54 -7.29 -0.62
N GLY A 35 -24.31 -6.52 -1.69
CA GLY A 35 -24.99 -6.73 -2.97
C GLY A 35 -24.53 -8.03 -3.62
N THR A 36 -25.44 -8.71 -4.35
CA THR A 36 -25.13 -9.98 -4.99
C THR A 36 -25.58 -9.97 -6.46
N ALA A 37 -24.79 -10.59 -7.34
CA ALA A 37 -25.16 -10.84 -8.73
C ALA A 37 -24.79 -12.27 -9.13
N VAL A 38 -25.70 -12.96 -9.83
CA VAL A 38 -25.54 -14.35 -10.29
C VAL A 38 -25.65 -14.39 -11.80
N TYR A 39 -24.67 -14.96 -12.46
CA TYR A 39 -24.63 -15.17 -13.90
C TYR A 39 -24.53 -16.67 -14.23
N ASP A 40 -25.13 -17.07 -15.34
CA ASP A 40 -24.95 -18.40 -15.92
C ASP A 40 -23.65 -18.51 -16.73
N GLN A 41 -23.42 -19.66 -17.38
CA GLN A 41 -22.25 -19.90 -18.21
C GLN A 41 -22.27 -19.09 -19.53
N ASP A 42 -23.45 -18.67 -19.96
CA ASP A 42 -23.66 -17.85 -21.17
C ASP A 42 -23.62 -16.35 -20.85
N GLU A 43 -23.12 -15.99 -19.68
CA GLU A 43 -23.01 -14.61 -19.19
C GLU A 43 -24.36 -13.88 -19.03
N ASN A 44 -25.47 -14.59 -18.93
CA ASN A 44 -26.77 -14.00 -18.64
C ASN A 44 -26.91 -13.75 -17.15
N LEU A 45 -27.42 -12.55 -16.80
CA LEU A 45 -27.70 -12.19 -15.41
C LEU A 45 -29.01 -12.87 -14.97
N LEU A 46 -28.91 -13.81 -14.05
CA LEU A 46 -30.06 -14.55 -13.51
C LEU A 46 -30.68 -13.87 -12.29
N TYR A 47 -29.84 -13.25 -11.46
CA TYR A 47 -30.26 -12.60 -10.23
C TYR A 47 -29.34 -11.43 -9.90
N ALA A 48 -29.91 -10.37 -9.36
CA ALA A 48 -29.12 -9.27 -8.78
C ALA A 48 -29.88 -8.62 -7.61
N SER A 49 -29.17 -8.35 -6.53
CA SER A 49 -29.65 -7.51 -5.42
C SER A 49 -28.75 -6.27 -5.35
N ARG A 50 -29.34 -5.09 -5.04
CA ARG A 50 -28.63 -3.80 -4.90
C ARG A 50 -27.77 -3.42 -6.13
N LEU A 51 -28.12 -3.91 -7.32
CA LEU A 51 -27.41 -3.70 -8.57
C LEU A 51 -28.23 -2.83 -9.53
N GLU A 52 -28.35 -1.54 -9.23
CA GLU A 52 -29.13 -0.61 -10.06
C GLU A 52 -28.30 -0.03 -11.23
N ASN A 53 -26.99 0.10 -11.04
CA ASN A 53 -26.09 0.76 -11.98
C ASN A 53 -25.74 -0.11 -13.20
N THR A 54 -26.12 0.33 -14.40
CA THR A 54 -25.88 -0.39 -15.66
C THR A 54 -24.38 -0.54 -15.98
N LYS A 55 -23.56 0.45 -15.67
CA LYS A 55 -22.09 0.38 -15.89
C LYS A 55 -21.47 -0.71 -14.99
N PHE A 56 -21.97 -0.84 -13.77
CA PHE A 56 -21.51 -1.87 -12.86
C PHE A 56 -21.89 -3.28 -13.34
N LYS A 57 -23.13 -3.47 -13.85
CA LYS A 57 -23.54 -4.73 -14.49
C LYS A 57 -22.58 -5.14 -15.62
N ASN A 58 -22.17 -4.19 -16.46
CA ASN A 58 -21.23 -4.44 -17.54
C ASN A 58 -19.83 -4.83 -17.04
N VAL A 59 -19.36 -4.25 -15.92
CA VAL A 59 -18.09 -4.62 -15.31
C VAL A 59 -18.15 -6.05 -14.78
N LEU A 60 -19.22 -6.42 -14.08
CA LEU A 60 -19.40 -7.79 -13.59
C LEU A 60 -19.49 -8.78 -14.76
N LYS A 61 -20.30 -8.49 -15.78
CA LYS A 61 -20.44 -9.34 -16.97
C LYS A 61 -19.09 -9.63 -17.64
N LYS A 62 -18.24 -8.61 -17.86
CA LYS A 62 -16.89 -8.79 -18.40
C LYS A 62 -15.97 -9.65 -17.52
N SER A 63 -16.30 -9.80 -16.24
CA SER A 63 -15.52 -10.60 -15.30
C SER A 63 -15.98 -12.05 -15.18
N VAL A 64 -17.12 -12.42 -15.80
CA VAL A 64 -17.71 -13.77 -15.72
C VAL A 64 -16.77 -14.82 -16.32
N ALA A 65 -16.30 -14.64 -17.54
CA ALA A 65 -15.37 -15.56 -18.19
C ALA A 65 -14.10 -15.80 -17.37
N SER A 66 -13.50 -14.73 -16.86
CA SER A 66 -12.32 -14.80 -15.98
C SER A 66 -12.61 -15.52 -14.67
N LEU A 67 -13.83 -15.39 -14.14
CA LEU A 67 -14.24 -16.07 -12.91
C LEU A 67 -14.40 -17.60 -13.13
N TYR A 68 -14.95 -18.03 -14.24
CA TYR A 68 -15.02 -19.45 -14.57
C TYR A 68 -13.65 -20.09 -14.72
N GLU A 69 -12.69 -19.35 -15.33
CA GLU A 69 -11.32 -19.80 -15.51
C GLU A 69 -10.57 -19.91 -14.17
N LYS A 70 -10.66 -18.89 -13.33
CA LYS A 70 -9.92 -18.79 -12.06
C LYS A 70 -10.62 -19.42 -10.85
N LYS A 71 -11.91 -19.74 -10.94
CA LYS A 71 -12.80 -20.25 -9.89
C LYS A 71 -13.08 -19.28 -8.73
N GLU A 72 -12.22 -18.32 -8.50
CA GLU A 72 -12.35 -17.26 -7.50
C GLU A 72 -11.75 -15.95 -8.03
N LEU A 73 -12.40 -14.82 -7.75
CA LEU A 73 -11.99 -13.49 -8.20
C LEU A 73 -12.21 -12.47 -7.10
N HIS A 74 -11.21 -11.63 -6.85
CA HIS A 74 -11.30 -10.51 -5.93
C HIS A 74 -10.84 -9.25 -6.65
N LEU A 75 -11.69 -8.23 -6.71
CA LEU A 75 -11.43 -6.98 -7.41
C LEU A 75 -11.87 -5.78 -6.58
N VAL A 76 -11.16 -4.68 -6.74
CA VAL A 76 -11.67 -3.36 -6.35
C VAL A 76 -11.85 -2.56 -7.63
N LYS A 77 -13.04 -2.01 -7.86
CA LYS A 77 -13.36 -1.19 -9.04
C LYS A 77 -14.00 0.12 -8.61
N THR A 78 -13.56 1.21 -9.22
CA THR A 78 -14.19 2.53 -9.08
C THR A 78 -15.16 2.73 -10.23
N ILE A 79 -16.42 2.98 -9.93
CA ILE A 79 -17.51 3.20 -10.88
C ILE A 79 -18.32 4.38 -10.38
N GLU A 80 -18.36 5.46 -11.18
CA GLU A 80 -19.12 6.68 -10.87
C GLU A 80 -18.84 7.24 -9.46
N ASN A 81 -17.59 7.43 -9.09
CA ASN A 81 -17.14 7.91 -7.79
C ASN A 81 -17.34 6.94 -6.61
N ASN A 82 -17.99 5.80 -6.80
CA ASN A 82 -18.09 4.77 -5.76
C ASN A 82 -17.02 3.70 -5.99
N ARG A 83 -16.34 3.32 -4.92
CA ARG A 83 -15.38 2.22 -4.95
C ARG A 83 -16.03 0.95 -4.42
N PHE A 84 -16.03 -0.09 -5.24
CA PHE A 84 -16.65 -1.38 -4.93
C PHE A 84 -15.58 -2.44 -4.66
N LEU A 85 -15.72 -3.14 -3.55
CA LEU A 85 -15.04 -4.42 -3.33
C LEU A 85 -15.92 -5.52 -3.91
N ILE A 86 -15.37 -6.31 -4.82
CA ILE A 86 -16.09 -7.36 -5.55
C ILE A 86 -15.40 -8.69 -5.28
N HIS A 87 -16.16 -9.65 -4.81
CA HIS A 87 -15.73 -11.01 -4.59
C HIS A 87 -16.56 -11.96 -5.47
N GLY A 88 -15.93 -12.63 -6.41
CA GLY A 88 -16.58 -13.62 -7.28
C GLY A 88 -16.18 -15.05 -6.91
N LYS A 89 -17.15 -15.95 -6.94
CA LYS A 89 -16.94 -17.40 -6.78
C LYS A 89 -17.78 -18.19 -7.76
N VAL A 90 -17.22 -19.29 -8.28
CA VAL A 90 -18.00 -20.27 -9.04
C VAL A 90 -18.69 -21.22 -8.05
N ARG A 91 -19.98 -21.36 -8.19
CA ARG A 91 -20.82 -22.28 -7.39
C ARG A 91 -21.48 -23.30 -8.30
N ARG A 92 -21.59 -24.54 -7.81
CA ARG A 92 -22.32 -25.59 -8.48
C ARG A 92 -23.67 -25.80 -7.77
N LEU A 93 -24.75 -25.69 -8.52
CA LEU A 93 -26.10 -25.93 -8.01
C LEU A 93 -26.82 -26.86 -9.00
N SER A 94 -27.40 -27.93 -8.55
CA SER A 94 -28.13 -28.92 -9.40
C SER A 94 -27.36 -29.36 -10.65
N GLY A 95 -26.02 -29.51 -10.53
CA GLY A 95 -25.17 -29.92 -11.64
C GLY A 95 -24.67 -28.79 -12.53
N GLN A 96 -25.29 -27.62 -12.52
CA GLN A 96 -24.89 -26.44 -13.29
C GLN A 96 -23.93 -25.54 -12.51
N LEU A 97 -23.07 -24.83 -13.22
CA LEU A 97 -22.12 -23.88 -12.66
C LEU A 97 -22.64 -22.45 -12.81
N PHE A 98 -22.52 -21.68 -11.75
CA PHE A 98 -22.93 -20.28 -11.69
C PHE A 98 -21.77 -19.40 -11.22
N ALA A 99 -21.63 -18.23 -11.83
CA ALA A 99 -20.73 -17.17 -11.39
C ALA A 99 -21.48 -16.28 -10.40
N VAL A 100 -21.11 -16.34 -9.12
CA VAL A 100 -21.73 -15.54 -8.06
C VAL A 100 -20.77 -14.44 -7.64
N PHE A 101 -21.21 -13.19 -7.76
CA PHE A 101 -20.47 -12.01 -7.30
C PHE A 101 -21.15 -11.43 -6.07
N TYR A 102 -20.36 -11.21 -5.03
CA TYR A 102 -20.70 -10.41 -3.85
C TYR A 102 -19.98 -9.08 -3.96
N PHE A 103 -20.65 -7.98 -3.64
CA PHE A 103 -20.04 -6.68 -3.73
C PHE A 103 -20.56 -5.73 -2.66
N LYS A 104 -19.65 -4.90 -2.15
CA LYS A 104 -20.01 -3.82 -1.22
C LYS A 104 -19.30 -2.51 -1.64
N ILE A 105 -19.95 -1.40 -1.31
CA ILE A 105 -19.34 -0.08 -1.48
C ILE A 105 -18.37 0.13 -0.30
N ILE A 106 -17.10 0.36 -0.63
CA ILE A 106 -16.05 0.63 0.37
C ILE A 106 -15.73 2.13 0.48
N ASP A 107 -16.18 2.92 -0.50
CA ASP A 107 -16.03 4.37 -0.49
C ASP A 107 -17.10 5.03 -1.38
N ASN A 108 -17.82 6.01 -0.82
CA ASN A 108 -18.91 6.74 -1.50
C ASN A 108 -18.41 8.01 -2.22
N GLY A 109 -17.20 7.99 -2.78
CA GLY A 109 -16.68 9.12 -3.56
C GLY A 109 -16.33 10.37 -2.73
N LYS A 110 -16.28 10.27 -1.40
CA LYS A 110 -15.57 11.25 -0.59
C LYS A 110 -14.09 11.13 -0.91
N LYS A 111 -13.40 12.27 -1.08
CA LYS A 111 -11.97 12.37 -1.35
C LYS A 111 -11.22 11.26 -0.64
N ASP A 112 -10.37 10.54 -1.39
CA ASP A 112 -9.47 9.52 -0.83
C ASP A 112 -8.83 10.15 0.43
N SER A 113 -9.24 9.71 1.60
CA SER A 113 -8.80 10.28 2.87
C SER A 113 -7.30 10.08 3.09
N GLY A 114 -6.72 9.24 2.28
CA GLY A 114 -5.34 8.81 2.42
C GLY A 114 -5.14 7.69 3.43
N LEU A 115 -6.00 7.55 4.43
CA LEU A 115 -5.86 6.55 5.48
C LEU A 115 -6.00 5.12 4.94
N LEU A 116 -7.04 4.84 4.15
CA LEU A 116 -7.38 3.50 3.68
C LEU A 116 -7.30 3.41 2.17
N ARG A 117 -6.45 2.51 1.66
CA ARG A 117 -6.30 2.22 0.23
C ARG A 117 -6.31 0.73 -0.04
N TYR A 118 -6.83 0.35 -1.20
CA TYR A 118 -6.80 -1.03 -1.68
C TYR A 118 -5.90 -1.11 -2.90
N TYR A 119 -5.01 -2.08 -2.90
CA TYR A 119 -4.12 -2.36 -4.02
C TYR A 119 -4.51 -3.69 -4.66
N ASN A 120 -4.80 -3.67 -5.96
CA ASN A 120 -5.03 -4.87 -6.77
C ASN A 120 -3.80 -5.16 -7.62
N ASN A 121 -3.47 -6.43 -7.78
CA ASN A 121 -2.39 -6.85 -8.68
C ASN A 121 -2.64 -6.51 -10.16
N THR A 122 -3.89 -6.14 -10.51
CA THR A 122 -4.31 -5.80 -11.88
C THR A 122 -4.25 -4.31 -12.19
N ASP A 123 -4.07 -3.43 -11.19
CA ASP A 123 -4.27 -1.98 -11.34
C ASP A 123 -3.09 -1.25 -11.98
N THR A 124 -1.93 -1.90 -12.13
CA THR A 124 -0.79 -1.31 -12.84
C THR A 124 -0.11 -2.32 -13.74
N PRO A 125 0.16 -1.99 -15.03
CA PRO A 125 0.90 -2.85 -15.95
C PRO A 125 2.31 -3.20 -15.46
N PHE A 126 2.89 -2.37 -14.57
CA PHE A 126 4.22 -2.51 -14.01
C PHE A 126 4.25 -3.14 -12.61
N ALA A 127 3.13 -3.22 -11.90
CA ALA A 127 3.08 -3.83 -10.57
C ALA A 127 3.35 -5.35 -10.62
N SER A 128 3.01 -6.01 -11.71
CA SER A 128 3.26 -7.44 -11.92
C SER A 128 4.74 -7.78 -12.10
N GLN A 129 5.58 -6.79 -12.44
CA GLN A 129 7.02 -6.96 -12.67
C GLN A 129 7.90 -6.43 -11.52
N ARG A 130 7.32 -5.81 -10.48
CA ARG A 130 8.08 -5.36 -9.31
C ARG A 130 8.50 -6.56 -8.44
N THR A 131 9.31 -7.42 -8.99
CA THR A 131 10.13 -8.32 -8.20
C THR A 131 11.03 -7.44 -7.34
N PHE A 132 10.89 -7.53 -6.03
CA PHE A 132 11.86 -6.92 -5.13
C PHE A 132 13.20 -7.59 -5.40
N TYR A 133 14.07 -6.86 -6.11
CA TYR A 133 15.37 -7.37 -6.50
C TYR A 133 16.44 -6.76 -5.60
N THR A 134 17.31 -7.59 -5.11
CA THR A 134 18.48 -7.14 -4.38
C THR A 134 19.66 -8.09 -4.61
N LEU A 135 20.84 -7.52 -4.72
CA LEU A 135 22.13 -8.24 -4.66
C LEU A 135 22.69 -8.22 -3.24
N SER A 136 22.17 -7.35 -2.37
CA SER A 136 22.64 -7.20 -1.00
C SER A 136 22.55 -8.51 -0.22
N PRO A 137 23.67 -9.03 0.33
CA PRO A 137 23.67 -10.27 1.11
C PRO A 137 22.76 -10.21 2.32
N SER A 138 22.71 -9.07 3.02
CA SER A 138 21.88 -8.87 4.21
C SER A 138 20.39 -8.99 3.90
N LEU A 139 19.94 -8.42 2.78
CA LEU A 139 18.55 -8.53 2.34
C LEU A 139 18.20 -9.90 1.78
N LYS A 140 19.16 -10.59 1.14
CA LYS A 140 18.96 -11.98 0.69
C LYS A 140 18.68 -12.91 1.87
N VAL A 141 19.43 -12.79 2.95
CA VAL A 141 19.18 -13.56 4.19
C VAL A 141 17.75 -13.30 4.69
N SER A 142 17.33 -12.03 4.79
CA SER A 142 15.98 -11.69 5.21
C SER A 142 14.90 -12.22 4.26
N LEU A 143 15.16 -12.24 2.96
CA LEU A 143 14.23 -12.83 1.97
C LEU A 143 14.12 -14.36 2.12
N ASP A 144 15.21 -15.04 2.44
CA ASP A 144 15.21 -16.49 2.67
C ASP A 144 14.55 -16.85 4.01
N GLU A 145 14.74 -16.04 5.04
CA GLU A 145 13.98 -16.14 6.29
C GLU A 145 12.47 -16.02 6.02
N ILE A 146 12.02 -15.04 5.24
CA ILE A 146 10.61 -14.88 4.89
C ILE A 146 10.04 -16.13 4.22
N LYS A 147 10.76 -16.75 3.30
CA LYS A 147 10.29 -17.99 2.65
C LYS A 147 9.99 -19.08 3.67
N SER A 148 10.79 -19.15 4.73
CA SER A 148 10.58 -20.07 5.84
C SER A 148 9.42 -19.67 6.73
N PHE A 149 9.18 -18.35 6.92
CA PHE A 149 8.16 -17.79 7.80
C PHE A 149 6.77 -17.65 7.17
N GLN A 150 6.65 -17.63 5.84
CA GLN A 150 5.34 -17.68 5.15
C GLN A 150 4.49 -18.87 5.58
N PHE A 151 5.12 -19.97 5.97
CA PHE A 151 4.45 -21.13 6.53
C PHE A 151 3.73 -20.87 7.86
N PHE A 152 4.18 -19.88 8.65
CA PHE A 152 3.70 -19.64 10.01
C PHE A 152 2.71 -18.49 10.15
N GLN A 153 2.37 -17.79 9.08
CA GLN A 153 1.43 -16.65 9.05
C GLN A 153 1.70 -15.58 10.13
N ARG A 154 2.97 -15.37 10.47
CA ARG A 154 3.37 -14.40 11.47
C ARG A 154 3.27 -12.97 10.94
N PRO A 155 2.91 -11.99 11.76
CA PRO A 155 3.05 -10.59 11.41
C PRO A 155 4.50 -10.23 11.06
N VAL A 156 4.67 -9.30 10.13
CA VAL A 156 6.00 -8.85 9.70
C VAL A 156 6.14 -7.36 9.99
N PHE A 157 7.20 -6.97 10.69
CA PHE A 157 7.61 -5.58 10.90
C PHE A 157 8.76 -5.23 9.96
N ILE A 158 8.52 -4.34 9.03
CA ILE A 158 9.53 -3.82 8.09
C ILE A 158 10.07 -2.52 8.67
N THR A 159 11.34 -2.50 9.02
CA THR A 159 12.04 -1.30 9.48
C THR A 159 13.08 -0.84 8.48
N GLY A 160 13.45 0.42 8.52
CA GLY A 160 14.48 1.02 7.67
C GLY A 160 14.26 2.50 7.44
N PRO A 161 15.27 3.23 6.95
CA PRO A 161 15.20 4.66 6.75
C PRO A 161 14.10 5.06 5.75
N ARG A 162 13.76 6.34 5.73
CA ARG A 162 12.81 6.89 4.76
C ARG A 162 13.30 6.60 3.33
N GLY A 163 12.39 6.25 2.43
CA GLY A 163 12.74 5.95 1.03
C GLY A 163 13.47 4.63 0.79
N SER A 164 13.75 3.81 1.81
CA SER A 164 14.49 2.54 1.65
C SER A 164 13.75 1.47 0.85
N GLY A 165 12.46 1.63 0.56
CA GLY A 165 11.66 0.68 -0.22
C GLY A 165 10.78 -0.24 0.61
N LYS A 166 10.43 0.14 1.84
CA LYS A 166 9.52 -0.63 2.71
C LYS A 166 8.18 -0.97 2.05
N ASP A 167 7.61 -0.02 1.31
CA ASP A 167 6.34 -0.23 0.59
C ASP A 167 6.48 -1.28 -0.51
N SER A 168 7.57 -1.22 -1.28
CA SER A 168 7.86 -2.22 -2.33
C SER A 168 8.08 -3.61 -1.74
N PHE A 169 8.68 -3.68 -0.54
CA PHE A 169 8.89 -4.93 0.17
C PHE A 169 7.57 -5.50 0.72
N ALA A 170 6.68 -4.66 1.27
CA ALA A 170 5.35 -5.09 1.69
C ALA A 170 4.54 -5.65 0.52
N LEU A 171 4.62 -5.01 -0.64
CA LEU A 171 3.99 -5.49 -1.86
C LEU A 171 4.58 -6.82 -2.33
N PHE A 172 5.90 -6.97 -2.27
CA PHE A 172 6.57 -8.23 -2.58
C PHE A 172 6.09 -9.36 -1.67
N LEU A 173 5.95 -9.12 -0.36
CA LEU A 173 5.39 -10.08 0.58
C LEU A 173 3.99 -10.51 0.17
N HIS A 174 3.12 -9.55 -0.16
CA HIS A 174 1.77 -9.83 -0.62
C HIS A 174 1.75 -10.71 -1.88
N GLN A 175 2.61 -10.41 -2.87
CA GLN A 175 2.70 -11.20 -4.11
C GLN A 175 3.19 -12.64 -3.91
N LYS A 176 3.93 -12.88 -2.85
CA LYS A 176 4.40 -14.24 -2.47
C LYS A 176 3.42 -14.98 -1.57
N ASP A 177 2.45 -14.29 -0.99
CA ASP A 177 1.43 -14.88 -0.11
C ASP A 177 0.38 -15.69 -0.91
N THR A 178 -0.23 -16.66 -0.26
CA THR A 178 -1.37 -17.41 -0.81
C THR A 178 -2.57 -16.50 -1.09
N ARG A 179 -2.66 -15.36 -0.41
CA ARG A 179 -3.70 -14.32 -0.55
C ARG A 179 -3.46 -13.34 -1.70
N LYS A 180 -2.42 -13.52 -2.51
CA LYS A 180 -2.04 -12.63 -3.63
C LYS A 180 -3.17 -12.34 -4.63
N ASN A 181 -4.16 -13.21 -4.69
CA ASN A 181 -5.33 -13.04 -5.58
C ASN A 181 -6.39 -12.10 -4.97
N ARG A 182 -6.25 -11.70 -3.70
CA ARG A 182 -7.11 -10.73 -3.03
C ARG A 182 -6.45 -9.36 -3.01
N PRO A 183 -7.20 -8.27 -2.89
CA PRO A 183 -6.61 -6.94 -2.73
C PRO A 183 -5.78 -6.87 -1.46
N MET A 184 -4.66 -6.15 -1.52
CA MET A 184 -3.92 -5.75 -0.34
C MET A 184 -4.56 -4.49 0.25
N VAL A 185 -4.83 -4.51 1.53
CA VAL A 185 -5.36 -3.36 2.26
C VAL A 185 -4.19 -2.55 2.81
N ILE A 186 -4.10 -1.27 2.47
CA ILE A 186 -3.07 -0.36 2.94
C ILE A 186 -3.70 0.65 3.87
N ILE A 187 -3.23 0.70 5.10
CA ILE A 187 -3.62 1.66 6.13
C ILE A 187 -2.42 2.59 6.36
N ASP A 188 -2.52 3.83 5.88
CA ASP A 188 -1.44 4.81 5.97
C ASP A 188 -1.61 5.65 7.25
N CYS A 189 -0.84 5.32 8.29
CA CYS A 189 -0.98 5.93 9.61
C CYS A 189 -0.67 7.43 9.65
N ARG A 190 -0.10 8.02 8.59
CA ARG A 190 0.08 9.47 8.46
C ARG A 190 -1.25 10.23 8.40
N PHE A 191 -2.32 9.55 8.04
CA PHE A 191 -3.67 10.10 7.89
C PHE A 191 -4.65 9.52 8.93
N ALA A 192 -4.13 8.95 10.02
CA ALA A 192 -4.94 8.30 11.06
C ALA A 192 -5.58 9.33 12.01
N GLU A 193 -6.54 10.10 11.52
CA GLU A 193 -7.18 11.17 12.27
C GLU A 193 -8.72 11.09 12.21
N GLY A 194 -9.36 11.58 13.27
CA GLY A 194 -10.79 11.85 13.33
C GLY A 194 -11.70 10.64 13.03
N ARG A 195 -12.79 10.90 12.31
CA ARG A 195 -13.86 9.91 12.04
C ARG A 195 -13.40 8.70 11.24
N GLU A 196 -12.34 8.83 10.44
CA GLU A 196 -11.84 7.74 9.62
C GLU A 196 -11.09 6.71 10.45
N TRP A 197 -10.32 7.17 11.44
CA TRP A 197 -9.69 6.29 12.41
C TRP A 197 -10.76 5.58 13.25
N GLU A 198 -11.78 6.30 13.73
CA GLU A 198 -12.90 5.71 14.47
C GLU A 198 -13.65 4.64 13.65
N TYR A 199 -13.90 4.91 12.38
CA TYR A 199 -14.48 3.92 11.47
C TYR A 199 -13.58 2.68 11.34
N LEU A 200 -12.28 2.90 11.15
CA LEU A 200 -11.33 1.79 10.97
C LEU A 200 -11.31 0.85 12.18
N ILE A 201 -11.36 1.40 13.40
CA ILE A 201 -11.22 0.64 14.64
C ILE A 201 -12.55 0.04 15.12
N ASN A 202 -13.69 0.72 14.91
CA ASN A 202 -14.95 0.38 15.57
C ASN A 202 -16.03 -0.16 14.64
N HIS A 203 -15.92 0.03 13.32
CA HIS A 203 -17.01 -0.33 12.41
C HIS A 203 -16.85 -1.75 11.87
N GLU A 204 -17.92 -2.56 11.91
CA GLU A 204 -17.92 -3.96 11.47
C GLU A 204 -17.52 -4.13 9.99
N ASP A 205 -17.86 -3.17 9.12
CA ASP A 205 -17.47 -3.16 7.71
C ASP A 205 -16.01 -2.75 7.46
N SER A 206 -15.28 -2.37 8.51
CA SER A 206 -13.85 -2.06 8.39
C SER A 206 -13.06 -3.30 7.95
N PRO A 207 -12.02 -3.13 7.11
CA PRO A 207 -11.18 -4.25 6.69
C PRO A 207 -10.49 -4.96 7.85
N LEU A 208 -10.37 -4.33 9.02
CA LEU A 208 -9.83 -4.95 10.22
C LEU A 208 -10.73 -6.04 10.81
N PHE A 209 -12.03 -6.03 10.50
CA PHE A 209 -12.97 -7.09 10.90
C PHE A 209 -13.14 -8.19 9.83
N SER A 210 -12.58 -7.99 8.64
CA SER A 210 -12.60 -8.96 7.54
C SER A 210 -11.51 -10.04 7.70
N ALA A 211 -11.53 -11.06 6.84
CA ALA A 211 -10.57 -12.16 6.87
C ALA A 211 -9.97 -12.44 5.48
N GLY A 212 -8.76 -13.00 5.48
CA GLY A 212 -8.10 -13.48 4.26
C GLY A 212 -7.41 -12.39 3.44
N TYR A 213 -7.10 -11.24 4.02
CA TYR A 213 -6.36 -10.15 3.38
C TYR A 213 -4.90 -10.10 3.81
N THR A 214 -4.10 -9.44 3.01
CA THR A 214 -2.84 -8.84 3.48
C THR A 214 -3.16 -7.40 3.90
N ILE A 215 -2.96 -7.07 5.16
CA ILE A 215 -3.20 -5.73 5.72
C ILE A 215 -1.84 -5.09 6.00
N PHE A 216 -1.52 -4.04 5.26
CA PHE A 216 -0.29 -3.27 5.43
C PHE A 216 -0.55 -2.00 6.22
N ILE A 217 -0.13 -2.00 7.48
CA ILE A 217 -0.20 -0.86 8.40
C ILE A 217 1.10 -0.07 8.21
N LYS A 218 1.01 0.97 7.39
CA LYS A 218 2.14 1.75 6.94
C LYS A 218 2.46 2.87 7.91
N ASP A 219 3.76 3.04 8.19
CA ASP A 219 4.32 4.14 8.97
C ASP A 219 3.68 4.26 10.37
N ILE A 220 3.57 3.13 11.09
CA ILE A 220 2.91 3.01 12.42
C ILE A 220 3.45 4.01 13.46
N HIS A 221 4.67 4.52 13.28
CA HIS A 221 5.28 5.52 14.16
C HIS A 221 4.56 6.88 14.16
N HIS A 222 3.63 7.12 13.23
CA HIS A 222 2.77 8.32 13.22
C HIS A 222 1.58 8.21 14.16
N LEU A 223 1.23 7.01 14.63
CA LEU A 223 0.16 6.86 15.60
C LEU A 223 0.57 7.39 16.98
N ASN A 224 -0.36 8.05 17.64
CA ASN A 224 -0.19 8.43 19.04
C ASN A 224 -0.34 7.20 19.96
N LYS A 225 -0.10 7.37 21.27
CA LYS A 225 -0.13 6.27 22.23
C LYS A 225 -1.51 5.60 22.30
N GLU A 226 -2.57 6.40 22.34
CA GLU A 226 -3.95 5.91 22.44
C GLU A 226 -4.35 5.10 21.19
N GLN A 227 -4.01 5.58 20.01
CA GLN A 227 -4.26 4.87 18.74
C GLN A 227 -3.48 3.54 18.65
N LEU A 228 -2.24 3.53 19.13
CA LEU A 228 -1.44 2.30 19.20
C LEU A 228 -2.07 1.26 20.14
N GLU A 229 -2.52 1.68 21.31
CA GLU A 229 -3.21 0.82 22.28
C GLU A 229 -4.53 0.29 21.69
N GLN A 230 -5.35 1.14 21.05
CA GLN A 230 -6.59 0.73 20.39
C GLN A 230 -6.34 -0.31 19.30
N LEU A 231 -5.37 -0.06 18.42
CA LEU A 231 -5.02 -0.98 17.34
C LEU A 231 -4.52 -2.32 17.89
N PHE A 232 -3.68 -2.29 18.90
CA PHE A 232 -3.13 -3.49 19.52
C PHE A 232 -4.21 -4.33 20.20
N LEU A 233 -5.07 -3.70 21.00
CA LEU A 233 -6.21 -4.36 21.63
C LEU A 233 -7.15 -4.99 20.58
N LEU A 234 -7.42 -4.29 19.49
CA LEU A 234 -8.24 -4.82 18.41
C LEU A 234 -7.58 -6.06 17.78
N ILE A 235 -6.27 -6.03 17.49
CA ILE A 235 -5.54 -7.17 16.93
C ILE A 235 -5.63 -8.38 17.86
N CYS A 236 -5.44 -8.20 19.16
CA CYS A 236 -5.47 -9.27 20.15
C CYS A 236 -6.89 -9.82 20.35
N ASN A 237 -7.88 -8.95 20.57
CA ASN A 237 -9.25 -9.35 20.89
C ASN A 237 -9.96 -10.03 19.71
N THR A 238 -9.67 -9.61 18.48
CA THR A 238 -10.29 -10.17 17.28
C THR A 238 -9.48 -11.28 16.63
N ALA A 239 -8.30 -11.60 17.17
CA ALA A 239 -7.34 -12.51 16.56
C ALA A 239 -7.05 -12.16 15.08
N LEU A 240 -6.95 -10.87 14.77
CA LEU A 240 -6.78 -10.34 13.43
C LEU A 240 -5.58 -10.95 12.70
N ASN A 241 -4.46 -11.16 13.43
CA ASN A 241 -3.24 -11.77 12.93
C ASN A 241 -3.40 -13.24 12.52
N LYS A 242 -4.41 -13.95 13.05
CA LYS A 242 -4.72 -15.33 12.63
C LYS A 242 -5.58 -15.39 11.37
N ARG A 243 -6.38 -14.34 11.13
CA ARG A 243 -7.31 -14.27 9.99
C ARG A 243 -6.69 -13.60 8.76
N ASN A 244 -5.71 -12.72 8.97
CA ASN A 244 -5.07 -11.90 7.95
C ASN A 244 -3.54 -11.94 8.08
N GLN A 245 -2.84 -11.69 6.97
CA GLN A 245 -1.41 -11.41 7.02
C GLN A 245 -1.22 -9.94 7.40
N LEU A 246 -0.63 -9.68 8.56
CA LEU A 246 -0.31 -8.33 8.99
C LEU A 246 1.12 -7.98 8.60
N VAL A 247 1.27 -6.82 7.99
CA VAL A 247 2.56 -6.23 7.65
C VAL A 247 2.59 -4.81 8.23
N PHE A 248 3.61 -4.48 8.99
CA PHE A 248 3.80 -3.16 9.57
C PHE A 248 5.04 -2.51 9.00
N SER A 249 5.07 -1.19 8.90
CA SER A 249 6.31 -0.47 8.64
C SER A 249 6.53 0.68 9.61
N TYR A 250 7.79 0.93 9.92
CA TYR A 250 8.20 2.12 10.68
C TYR A 250 9.61 2.58 10.29
N VAL A 251 9.92 3.84 10.63
CA VAL A 251 11.26 4.42 10.47
C VAL A 251 11.92 4.49 11.84
N PRO A 252 13.07 3.84 12.05
CA PRO A 252 13.79 3.91 13.32
C PRO A 252 14.42 5.29 13.53
N GLY A 253 14.65 5.65 14.80
CA GLY A 253 15.30 6.92 15.18
C GLY A 253 14.38 8.15 15.16
N ILE A 254 13.12 8.00 14.77
CA ILE A 254 12.13 9.07 14.90
C ILE A 254 11.59 9.05 16.33
N SER A 255 11.69 10.19 17.02
CA SER A 255 11.17 10.35 18.40
C SER A 255 9.63 10.30 18.39
N SER A 256 9.07 9.10 18.27
CA SER A 256 7.63 8.81 18.21
C SER A 256 7.15 8.12 19.49
N SER A 257 5.83 8.16 19.71
CA SER A 257 5.20 7.39 20.81
C SER A 257 5.47 5.89 20.66
N PHE A 258 5.55 5.39 19.42
CA PHE A 258 5.85 3.99 19.13
C PHE A 258 7.26 3.57 19.56
N GLU A 259 8.27 4.43 19.35
CA GLU A 259 9.66 4.09 19.65
C GLU A 259 10.05 4.33 21.11
N LYS A 260 9.40 5.30 21.76
CA LYS A 260 9.61 5.63 23.18
C LYS A 260 8.86 4.72 24.14
N SER A 261 7.86 4.01 23.66
CA SER A 261 7.05 3.13 24.50
C SER A 261 7.54 1.70 24.47
N ASP A 262 7.37 0.99 25.57
CA ASP A 262 7.58 -0.46 25.65
C ASP A 262 6.61 -1.21 24.71
N LEU A 263 5.52 -0.55 24.26
CA LEU A 263 4.51 -1.10 23.35
C LEU A 263 5.11 -1.68 22.07
N LYS A 264 6.18 -1.08 21.50
CA LYS A 264 6.86 -1.63 20.34
C LYS A 264 7.36 -3.05 20.60
N ASN A 265 8.08 -3.24 21.69
CA ASN A 265 8.66 -4.53 22.05
C ASN A 265 7.56 -5.51 22.46
N GLU A 266 6.56 -5.04 23.21
CA GLU A 266 5.39 -5.84 23.58
C GLU A 266 4.61 -6.34 22.36
N ILE A 267 4.30 -5.46 21.41
CA ILE A 267 3.59 -5.83 20.18
C ILE A 267 4.38 -6.87 19.38
N ILE A 268 5.69 -6.65 19.20
CA ILE A 268 6.55 -7.59 18.48
C ILE A 268 6.60 -8.95 19.19
N TYR A 269 6.74 -8.93 20.52
CA TYR A 269 6.83 -10.15 21.33
C TYR A 269 5.49 -10.91 21.38
N ILE A 270 4.39 -10.24 21.69
CA ILE A 270 3.06 -10.88 21.83
C ILE A 270 2.56 -11.42 20.52
N LEU A 271 2.79 -10.71 19.43
CA LEU A 271 2.39 -11.17 18.09
C LEU A 271 3.40 -12.17 17.49
N HIS A 272 4.51 -12.46 18.18
CA HIS A 272 5.62 -13.24 17.63
C HIS A 272 6.05 -12.77 16.23
N ALA A 273 6.10 -11.45 16.03
CA ALA A 273 6.34 -10.85 14.75
C ALA A 273 7.78 -11.02 14.27
N LEU A 274 7.96 -11.19 12.96
CA LEU A 274 9.28 -11.15 12.34
C LEU A 274 9.67 -9.70 12.07
N VAL A 275 10.87 -9.30 12.49
CA VAL A 275 11.41 -7.97 12.21
C VAL A 275 12.42 -8.04 11.08
N ILE A 276 12.19 -7.28 10.00
CA ILE A 276 13.03 -7.21 8.82
C ILE A 276 13.54 -5.79 8.67
N THR A 277 14.86 -5.65 8.58
CA THR A 277 15.50 -4.36 8.40
C THR A 277 15.93 -4.18 6.94
N ILE A 278 15.38 -3.16 6.28
CA ILE A 278 15.81 -2.74 4.94
C ILE A 278 16.88 -1.67 5.10
N PRO A 279 18.14 -1.94 4.68
CA PRO A 279 19.22 -0.98 4.79
C PRO A 279 18.99 0.24 3.89
N SER A 280 19.70 1.34 4.20
CA SER A 280 19.76 2.50 3.31
C SER A 280 20.33 2.10 1.94
N LEU A 281 20.07 2.91 0.92
CA LEU A 281 20.61 2.68 -0.43
C LEU A 281 22.14 2.75 -0.43
N ASN A 282 22.73 3.61 0.41
CA ASN A 282 24.19 3.72 0.59
C ASN A 282 24.84 2.45 1.15
N ASN A 283 24.08 1.64 1.90
CA ASN A 283 24.55 0.37 2.46
C ASN A 283 24.27 -0.84 1.55
N ARG A 284 23.71 -0.59 0.34
CA ARG A 284 23.49 -1.62 -0.69
C ARG A 284 23.76 -1.03 -2.09
N ARG A 285 24.93 -0.43 -2.24
CA ARG A 285 25.34 0.25 -3.48
C ARG A 285 25.34 -0.68 -4.69
N GLU A 286 25.55 -1.98 -4.47
CA GLU A 286 25.46 -3.04 -5.48
C GLU A 286 24.06 -3.15 -6.15
N ASP A 287 23.01 -2.67 -5.51
CA ASP A 287 21.65 -2.66 -6.07
C ASP A 287 21.43 -1.47 -7.03
N ILE A 288 22.22 -0.41 -6.92
CA ILE A 288 21.99 0.86 -7.61
C ILE A 288 21.95 0.71 -9.14
N PRO A 289 22.87 0.01 -9.82
CA PRO A 289 22.82 -0.11 -11.27
C PRO A 289 21.54 -0.78 -11.78
N ASN A 290 21.09 -1.83 -11.08
CA ASN A 290 19.86 -2.53 -11.46
C ASN A 290 18.61 -1.71 -11.16
N LEU A 291 18.58 -1.01 -10.02
CA LEU A 291 17.48 -0.11 -9.66
C LEU A 291 17.39 1.08 -10.63
N ALA A 292 18.54 1.64 -11.04
CA ALA A 292 18.60 2.71 -12.04
C ALA A 292 17.99 2.27 -13.37
N SER A 293 18.40 1.11 -13.87
CA SER A 293 17.87 0.54 -15.10
C SER A 293 16.37 0.21 -15.00
N LEU A 294 15.92 -0.29 -13.86
CA LEU A 294 14.51 -0.57 -13.61
C LEU A 294 13.67 0.72 -13.64
N TYR A 295 14.11 1.77 -12.96
CA TYR A 295 13.40 3.06 -12.95
C TYR A 295 13.45 3.76 -14.31
N LEU A 296 14.56 3.65 -15.03
CA LEU A 296 14.67 4.15 -16.40
C LEU A 296 13.57 3.53 -17.29
N ASN A 297 13.41 2.22 -17.25
CA ASN A 297 12.39 1.50 -18.00
C ASN A 297 10.96 1.86 -17.55
N GLU A 298 10.76 2.04 -16.23
CA GLU A 298 9.46 2.42 -15.66
C GLU A 298 9.04 3.81 -16.19
N PHE A 299 9.94 4.79 -16.15
CA PHE A 299 9.62 6.16 -16.55
C PHE A 299 9.57 6.36 -18.06
N ASN A 300 10.37 5.65 -18.85
CA ASN A 300 10.30 5.69 -20.31
C ASN A 300 8.91 5.36 -20.85
N SER A 301 8.18 4.46 -20.18
CA SER A 301 6.81 4.12 -20.58
C SER A 301 5.80 5.26 -20.36
N GLN A 302 6.16 6.27 -19.57
CA GLN A 302 5.32 7.40 -19.20
C GLN A 302 5.75 8.73 -19.84
N MET A 303 6.94 8.76 -20.45
CA MET A 303 7.52 9.96 -21.04
C MET A 303 7.62 9.88 -22.56
N VAL A 304 7.48 11.03 -23.23
CA VAL A 304 7.65 11.15 -24.68
C VAL A 304 9.12 10.95 -25.09
N LYS A 305 10.05 11.42 -24.25
CA LYS A 305 11.49 11.30 -24.46
C LYS A 305 11.97 9.98 -23.83
N GLN A 306 12.70 9.20 -24.60
CA GLN A 306 13.18 7.89 -24.16
C GLN A 306 14.70 7.83 -24.17
N ALA A 307 15.29 7.58 -23.00
CA ALA A 307 16.66 7.15 -22.88
C ALA A 307 16.69 5.62 -22.75
N ILE A 308 17.50 4.93 -23.56
CA ILE A 308 17.48 3.46 -23.64
C ILE A 308 18.29 2.84 -22.52
N ALA A 309 19.46 3.40 -22.18
CA ALA A 309 20.35 2.86 -21.18
C ALA A 309 21.26 3.93 -20.57
N PHE A 310 22.00 3.54 -19.54
CA PHE A 310 23.12 4.30 -18.98
C PHE A 310 24.43 3.78 -19.54
N GLU A 311 25.40 4.65 -19.74
CA GLU A 311 26.78 4.26 -19.93
C GLU A 311 27.33 3.61 -18.64
N PRO A 312 28.27 2.66 -18.73
CA PRO A 312 28.86 2.02 -17.54
C PRO A 312 29.46 3.01 -16.54
N GLU A 313 30.07 4.08 -17.05
CA GLU A 313 30.65 5.17 -16.28
C GLU A 313 29.57 6.00 -15.57
N ALA A 314 28.41 6.23 -16.19
CA ALA A 314 27.27 6.89 -15.58
C ALA A 314 26.72 6.08 -14.40
N LEU A 315 26.63 4.75 -14.55
CA LEU A 315 26.23 3.87 -13.46
C LEU A 315 27.17 3.93 -12.26
N LYS A 316 28.49 4.06 -12.50
CA LYS A 316 29.47 4.24 -11.42
C LYS A 316 29.27 5.55 -10.68
N VAL A 317 29.03 6.64 -11.41
CA VAL A 317 28.73 7.95 -10.82
C VAL A 317 27.49 7.87 -9.94
N LEU A 318 26.41 7.20 -10.39
CA LEU A 318 25.21 6.97 -9.58
C LEU A 318 25.50 6.08 -8.35
N GLN A 319 26.37 5.07 -8.50
CA GLN A 319 26.71 4.12 -7.44
C GLN A 319 27.54 4.77 -6.32
N ASP A 320 28.41 5.72 -6.67
CA ASP A 320 29.28 6.43 -5.72
C ASP A 320 28.57 7.58 -5.01
N PHE A 321 27.44 8.04 -5.54
CA PHE A 321 26.68 9.16 -4.97
C PHE A 321 26.10 8.83 -3.59
N ASN A 322 25.96 9.85 -2.73
CA ASN A 322 25.37 9.71 -1.40
C ASN A 322 23.86 9.95 -1.43
N TRP A 323 23.08 8.89 -1.43
CA TRP A 323 21.62 8.90 -1.50
C TRP A 323 20.97 9.15 -0.14
N THR A 324 20.86 10.41 0.29
CA THR A 324 20.30 10.79 1.61
C THR A 324 18.83 10.43 1.76
N ASP A 325 18.01 10.62 0.71
CA ASP A 325 16.59 10.24 0.66
C ASP A 325 16.34 8.89 -0.05
N ASN A 326 17.41 8.09 -0.20
CA ASN A 326 17.33 6.72 -0.73
C ASN A 326 16.63 6.65 -2.11
N LEU A 327 15.64 5.75 -2.27
CA LEU A 327 14.94 5.53 -3.54
C LEU A 327 14.05 6.70 -3.95
N TYR A 328 13.61 7.57 -3.04
CA TYR A 328 12.86 8.77 -3.41
C TYR A 328 13.74 9.72 -4.22
N GLN A 329 14.91 10.03 -3.68
CA GLN A 329 15.90 10.89 -4.38
C GLN A 329 16.33 10.24 -5.70
N MET A 330 16.63 8.94 -5.69
CA MET A 330 17.03 8.22 -6.88
C MET A 330 16.00 8.29 -8.00
N LYS A 331 14.72 8.11 -7.69
CA LYS A 331 13.63 8.23 -8.67
C LYS A 331 13.57 9.61 -9.30
N THR A 332 13.66 10.66 -8.48
CA THR A 332 13.65 12.04 -8.96
C THR A 332 14.84 12.32 -9.86
N VAL A 333 16.04 11.89 -9.46
CA VAL A 333 17.26 12.04 -10.26
C VAL A 333 17.13 11.33 -11.62
N ILE A 334 16.61 10.10 -11.64
CA ILE A 334 16.43 9.35 -12.90
C ILE A 334 15.42 10.04 -13.82
N GLN A 335 14.31 10.56 -13.29
CA GLN A 335 13.36 11.35 -14.08
C GLN A 335 14.02 12.59 -14.70
N GLU A 336 14.83 13.31 -13.92
CA GLU A 336 15.57 14.44 -14.44
C GLU A 336 16.60 14.02 -15.50
N LEU A 337 17.32 12.93 -15.29
CA LEU A 337 18.27 12.40 -16.26
C LEU A 337 17.61 12.11 -17.60
N ILE A 338 16.43 11.49 -17.62
CA ILE A 338 15.66 11.26 -18.85
C ILE A 338 15.32 12.59 -19.54
N MET A 339 14.92 13.60 -18.78
CA MET A 339 14.60 14.93 -19.34
C MET A 339 15.81 15.65 -19.93
N TYR A 340 16.98 15.53 -19.29
CA TYR A 340 18.23 16.18 -19.71
C TYR A 340 19.04 15.40 -20.73
N ALA A 341 18.80 14.09 -20.90
CA ALA A 341 19.52 13.24 -21.84
C ALA A 341 19.50 13.83 -23.26
N LYS A 342 20.66 13.96 -23.90
CA LYS A 342 20.81 14.47 -25.26
C LYS A 342 20.75 13.36 -26.32
N SER A 343 21.01 12.14 -25.89
CA SER A 343 21.03 10.94 -26.72
C SER A 343 20.20 9.81 -26.09
N SER A 344 20.18 8.65 -26.74
CA SER A 344 19.57 7.45 -26.19
C SER A 344 20.34 6.82 -25.02
N LEU A 345 21.61 7.20 -24.83
CA LEU A 345 22.46 6.77 -23.71
C LEU A 345 22.71 7.94 -22.77
N ILE A 346 22.48 7.71 -21.48
CA ILE A 346 22.79 8.70 -20.43
C ILE A 346 24.28 8.59 -20.10
N THR A 347 24.99 9.69 -20.29
CA THR A 347 26.45 9.75 -20.10
C THR A 347 26.85 10.06 -18.66
N ALA A 348 28.11 9.78 -18.32
CA ALA A 348 28.65 10.11 -17.00
C ALA A 348 28.62 11.63 -16.72
N GLU A 349 28.84 12.47 -17.76
CA GLU A 349 28.78 13.93 -17.62
C GLU A 349 27.37 14.42 -17.29
N GLU A 350 26.35 13.85 -17.96
CA GLU A 350 24.95 14.16 -17.69
C GLU A 350 24.56 13.73 -16.28
N ALA A 351 24.98 12.53 -15.85
CA ALA A 351 24.77 12.03 -14.49
C ALA A 351 25.40 12.96 -13.45
N ALA A 352 26.67 13.33 -13.60
CA ALA A 352 27.38 14.23 -12.71
C ALA A 352 26.73 15.62 -12.67
N TYR A 353 26.29 16.15 -13.81
CA TYR A 353 25.62 17.44 -13.89
C TYR A 353 24.30 17.46 -13.10
N VAL A 354 23.47 16.44 -13.26
CA VAL A 354 22.21 16.35 -12.52
C VAL A 354 22.47 16.16 -11.03
N LEU A 355 23.36 15.23 -10.66
CA LEU A 355 23.68 14.93 -9.27
C LEU A 355 24.28 16.12 -8.51
N LYS A 356 25.06 16.98 -9.19
CA LYS A 356 25.61 18.19 -8.59
C LYS A 356 24.54 19.10 -7.98
N LYS A 357 23.31 19.09 -8.50
CA LYS A 357 22.19 19.86 -7.92
C LYS A 357 21.79 19.33 -6.53
N TYR A 358 22.04 18.05 -6.28
CA TYR A 358 21.73 17.36 -5.04
C TYR A 358 22.91 17.26 -4.08
N GLU A 359 24.15 17.50 -4.55
CA GLU A 359 25.35 17.58 -3.69
C GLU A 359 25.42 18.91 -2.91
N THR A 360 24.85 19.98 -3.45
CA THR A 360 24.87 21.31 -2.80
C THR A 360 23.83 21.45 -1.69
N ASP A 361 23.00 20.45 -1.48
CA ASP A 361 22.05 20.40 -0.38
C ASP A 361 22.63 19.67 0.87
N ASP A 362 23.80 20.16 1.36
CA ASP A 362 24.03 20.27 2.80
C ASP A 362 23.02 21.27 3.43
N ASN A 363 21.96 21.57 2.69
CA ASN A 363 20.81 22.30 3.17
C ASN A 363 19.79 21.26 3.70
N PRO A 364 19.62 21.17 5.03
CA PRO A 364 18.67 20.22 5.63
C PRO A 364 17.24 20.72 5.44
N SER A 365 16.73 20.74 4.20
CA SER A 365 15.40 21.28 3.92
C SER A 365 14.29 20.21 3.75
N HIS A 366 14.57 18.92 3.99
CA HIS A 366 13.53 17.86 4.02
C HIS A 366 13.75 16.75 5.03
N THR A 367 14.64 16.94 6.03
CA THR A 367 14.60 16.09 7.21
C THR A 367 13.73 16.77 8.25
N SER A 368 12.61 16.14 8.56
CA SER A 368 11.82 16.49 9.72
C SER A 368 12.72 16.62 10.96
N GLY A 369 13.08 17.85 11.33
CA GLY A 369 13.21 18.22 12.72
C GLY A 369 14.51 17.95 13.46
N GLY A 370 15.67 17.99 12.82
CA GLY A 370 16.91 17.99 13.60
C GLY A 370 17.85 19.14 13.22
N ILE A 371 17.90 20.20 14.02
CA ILE A 371 18.98 21.18 13.93
C ILE A 371 20.25 20.50 14.47
N SER A 372 21.33 20.48 13.66
CA SER A 372 22.61 19.97 14.16
C SER A 372 23.02 20.75 15.41
N LEU A 373 23.30 20.03 16.48
CA LEU A 373 23.77 20.58 17.75
C LEU A 373 25.31 20.66 17.82
N GLU A 374 26.00 20.46 16.70
CA GLU A 374 27.45 20.61 16.61
C GLU A 374 27.84 22.08 16.57
N GLY A 375 28.92 22.45 17.23
CA GLY A 375 29.44 23.83 17.32
C GLY A 375 29.11 24.53 18.64
N THR A 376 29.30 25.85 18.67
CA THR A 376 29.02 26.67 19.85
C THR A 376 27.52 26.93 20.02
N LEU A 377 27.09 27.33 21.21
CA LEU A 377 25.70 27.73 21.47
C LEU A 377 25.23 28.84 20.52
N ASP A 378 26.14 29.75 20.17
CA ASP A 378 25.84 30.84 19.24
C ASP A 378 25.60 30.32 17.81
N ASP A 379 26.39 29.34 17.37
CA ASP A 379 26.22 28.69 16.06
C ASP A 379 24.89 27.91 16.00
N ILE A 380 24.56 27.24 17.07
CA ILE A 380 23.27 26.50 17.19
C ILE A 380 22.11 27.48 17.18
N THR A 381 22.23 28.60 17.93
CA THR A 381 21.16 29.62 17.98
C THR A 381 20.97 30.27 16.62
N LYS A 382 22.04 30.59 15.89
CA LYS A 382 21.98 31.12 14.50
C LYS A 382 21.25 30.16 13.57
N ARG A 383 21.54 28.85 13.67
CA ARG A 383 20.87 27.84 12.86
C ARG A 383 19.37 27.78 13.16
N ILE A 384 18.98 27.80 14.43
CA ILE A 384 17.58 27.84 14.87
C ILE A 384 16.86 29.07 14.32
N VAL A 385 17.47 30.25 14.49
CA VAL A 385 16.89 31.52 14.03
C VAL A 385 16.71 31.52 12.52
N ASN A 386 17.70 31.08 11.77
CA ASN A 386 17.64 31.00 10.30
C ASN A 386 16.58 30.00 9.81
N GLN A 387 16.44 28.85 10.48
CA GLN A 387 15.42 27.88 10.11
C GLN A 387 14.01 28.42 10.34
N VAL A 388 13.73 28.99 11.51
CA VAL A 388 12.42 29.58 11.80
C VAL A 388 12.10 30.76 10.88
N LEU A 389 13.10 31.55 10.50
CA LEU A 389 12.93 32.62 9.51
C LEU A 389 12.51 32.11 8.14
N ARG A 390 13.12 31.02 7.67
CA ARG A 390 12.75 30.39 6.40
C ARG A 390 11.31 29.84 6.46
N GLU A 391 10.94 29.14 7.55
CA GLU A 391 9.60 28.60 7.76
C GLU A 391 8.53 29.69 7.82
N GLU A 392 8.89 30.90 8.31
CA GLU A 392 8.00 32.08 8.35
C GLU A 392 8.13 32.98 7.10
N ASN A 393 8.63 32.46 5.98
CA ASN A 393 8.83 33.17 4.71
C ASN A 393 9.62 34.49 4.88
N MET A 394 10.71 34.43 5.63
CA MET A 394 11.60 35.59 5.96
C MET A 394 10.92 36.71 6.75
N ASN A 395 9.78 36.45 7.35
CA ASN A 395 9.04 37.42 8.18
C ASN A 395 9.64 37.49 9.60
N GLN A 396 10.53 38.47 9.81
CA GLN A 396 11.23 38.66 11.09
C GLN A 396 10.28 38.83 12.29
N SER A 397 9.10 39.45 12.09
CA SER A 397 8.16 39.68 13.16
C SER A 397 7.46 38.40 13.61
N LYS A 398 7.09 37.56 12.67
CA LYS A 398 6.51 36.24 12.95
C LYS A 398 7.53 35.29 13.56
N ALA A 399 8.75 35.28 13.02
CA ALA A 399 9.85 34.47 13.53
C ALA A 399 10.23 34.84 14.97
N ALA A 400 10.36 36.14 15.28
CA ALA A 400 10.64 36.62 16.64
C ALA A 400 9.53 36.22 17.62
N LYS A 401 8.25 36.35 17.21
CA LYS A 401 7.09 35.94 18.03
C LYS A 401 7.10 34.43 18.27
N ARG A 402 7.38 33.61 17.24
CA ARG A 402 7.43 32.14 17.33
C ARG A 402 8.57 31.66 18.26
N LEU A 403 9.71 32.32 18.21
CA LEU A 403 10.87 32.01 19.07
C LEU A 403 10.74 32.63 20.46
N ASN A 404 9.71 33.42 20.72
CA ASN A 404 9.49 34.18 21.94
C ASN A 404 10.70 35.07 22.32
N ILE A 405 11.33 35.72 21.32
CA ILE A 405 12.46 36.64 21.49
C ILE A 405 12.15 38.03 20.91
N GLY A 406 12.90 39.04 21.36
CA GLY A 406 12.80 40.38 20.79
C GLY A 406 13.36 40.44 19.34
N ARG A 407 12.84 41.36 18.50
CA ARG A 407 13.36 41.57 17.13
C ARG A 407 14.81 41.96 17.11
N SER A 408 15.28 42.71 18.14
CA SER A 408 16.69 43.08 18.29
C SER A 408 17.56 41.86 18.57
N THR A 409 17.08 40.90 19.39
CA THR A 409 17.76 39.65 19.69
C THR A 409 17.81 38.75 18.44
N LEU A 410 16.71 38.68 17.68
CA LEU A 410 16.69 37.94 16.42
C LEU A 410 17.70 38.47 15.43
N ARG A 411 17.79 39.82 15.26
CA ARG A 411 18.77 40.45 14.36
C ARG A 411 20.23 40.25 14.77
N ARG A 412 20.49 40.05 16.09
CA ARG A 412 21.87 39.81 16.57
C ARG A 412 22.35 38.39 16.19
N HIS A 413 21.46 37.46 15.98
CA HIS A 413 21.76 36.04 15.62
C HIS A 413 21.50 35.74 14.13
N LEU A 414 21.24 36.75 13.32
CA LEU A 414 21.26 36.70 11.86
C LEU A 414 22.64 36.99 11.32
#